data_1ea1bccc355b7afc6175e6848fc7e422
#
_entry.id   1ea1bccc355b7afc6175e6848fc7e422
#
_cell.length_a   1.000
_cell.length_b   1.000
_cell.length_c   1.000
_cell.angle_alpha   90.00
_cell.angle_beta   90.00
_cell.angle_gamma   90.00
#
_symmetry.space_group_name_H-M   'P 1'
#
loop_
_entity.id
_entity.type
_entity.pdbx_description
1 polymer ?
#
loop_
_entity_poly.entity_id
_entity_poly.type
_entity_poly.pdbx_seq_one_letter_code
_entity_poly.pdbx_strand_id
1 'polypeptide(L)'
;MKLKGKILALSLVPVLVLGITMFLVAADRIANGIYDAAYNGMQATTFAVRDIFEEGKNGAYHIDEQGMLWKGDTLNISQATNIVDHIKESSGIDVTIFWGDTRILTSIVDERGNRQINTKASAEVAERVLQNGETYHDRNIEILGQRYIVSYTPLYQENSSEIIGMIFLGTPQQTVSVIIKKIRGQFLLIILCMLVLVTVTAYILISRIVAALKKNMELLDSIASGNLQIKVQPKLIKRRDEIGDLAKNILKLTDALCSIVFNIRVKSEALSEDTNEIERISDNVYQVMKEVNNATQEMGTSCTTQAEDAN
;
A
#
# COMPACT_ATOMS: atom_id res chain seq x y z
N MET A 1 -1.47 -16.06 -20.05
CA MET A 1 -0.44 -15.59 -19.10
C MET A 1 0.18 -16.79 -18.38
N LYS A 2 1.52 -16.92 -18.37
CA LYS A 2 2.21 -17.96 -17.61
C LYS A 2 1.95 -17.78 -16.10
N LEU A 3 2.01 -18.86 -15.32
CA LEU A 3 1.73 -18.88 -13.87
C LEU A 3 2.40 -17.70 -13.11
N LYS A 4 3.66 -17.41 -13.44
CA LYS A 4 4.42 -16.28 -12.89
C LYS A 4 3.69 -14.93 -13.03
N GLY A 5 3.12 -14.64 -14.20
CA GLY A 5 2.40 -13.38 -14.42
C GLY A 5 1.06 -13.30 -13.68
N LYS A 6 0.37 -14.42 -13.49
CA LYS A 6 -0.88 -14.45 -12.72
C LYS A 6 -0.63 -14.19 -11.24
N ILE A 7 0.38 -14.84 -10.65
CA ILE A 7 0.75 -14.62 -9.25
C ILE A 7 1.24 -13.20 -9.02
N LEU A 8 2.04 -12.66 -9.95
CA LEU A 8 2.54 -11.28 -9.87
C LEU A 8 1.39 -10.26 -9.92
N ALA A 9 0.44 -10.43 -10.85
CA ALA A 9 -0.73 -9.57 -10.92
C ALA A 9 -1.59 -9.66 -9.65
N LEU A 10 -1.83 -10.86 -9.14
CA LEU A 10 -2.62 -11.07 -7.92
C LEU A 10 -1.99 -10.41 -6.69
N SER A 11 -0.66 -10.37 -6.59
CA SER A 11 0.06 -9.73 -5.48
C SER A 11 0.19 -8.21 -5.63
N LEU A 12 0.32 -7.68 -6.87
CA LEU A 12 0.56 -6.25 -7.11
C LEU A 12 -0.73 -5.42 -7.14
N VAL A 13 -1.83 -5.96 -7.67
CA VAL A 13 -3.09 -5.21 -7.77
C VAL A 13 -3.59 -4.70 -6.42
N PRO A 14 -3.66 -5.52 -5.34
CA PRO A 14 -4.06 -5.02 -4.02
C PRO A 14 -3.14 -3.95 -3.47
N VAL A 15 -1.82 -4.09 -3.68
CA VAL A 15 -0.82 -3.11 -3.21
C VAL A 15 -0.98 -1.78 -3.94
N LEU A 16 -1.23 -1.80 -5.26
CA LEU A 16 -1.51 -0.60 -6.04
C LEU A 16 -2.79 0.10 -5.57
N VAL A 17 -3.87 -0.64 -5.39
CA VAL A 17 -5.14 -0.09 -4.90
C VAL A 17 -4.96 0.54 -3.52
N LEU A 18 -4.31 -0.16 -2.58
CA LEU A 18 -4.00 0.39 -1.25
C LEU A 18 -3.11 1.63 -1.32
N GLY A 19 -2.08 1.63 -2.17
CA GLY A 19 -1.19 2.77 -2.35
C GLY A 19 -1.93 4.00 -2.88
N ILE A 20 -2.78 3.83 -3.87
CA ILE A 20 -3.59 4.92 -4.46
C ILE A 20 -4.60 5.46 -3.44
N THR A 21 -5.35 4.59 -2.77
CA THR A 21 -6.35 5.02 -1.78
C THR A 21 -5.70 5.72 -0.60
N MET A 22 -4.58 5.21 -0.09
CA MET A 22 -3.82 5.84 0.98
C MET A 22 -3.27 7.20 0.56
N PHE A 23 -2.77 7.34 -0.69
CA PHE A 23 -2.30 8.62 -1.22
C PHE A 23 -3.42 9.66 -1.27
N LEU A 24 -4.60 9.29 -1.78
CA LEU A 24 -5.74 10.22 -1.89
C LEU A 24 -6.20 10.69 -0.51
N VAL A 25 -6.35 9.78 0.44
CA VAL A 25 -6.75 10.11 1.82
C VAL A 25 -5.69 10.96 2.52
N ALA A 26 -4.41 10.59 2.41
CA ALA A 26 -3.33 11.34 3.02
C ALA A 26 -3.17 12.73 2.41
N ALA A 27 -3.31 12.87 1.09
CA ALA A 27 -3.22 14.15 0.39
C ALA A 27 -4.31 15.15 0.84
N ASP A 28 -5.54 14.65 1.07
CA ASP A 28 -6.64 15.46 1.60
C ASP A 28 -6.41 15.83 3.08
N ARG A 29 -6.05 14.85 3.92
CA ARG A 29 -5.78 15.07 5.34
C ARG A 29 -4.63 16.05 5.58
N ILE A 30 -3.55 15.94 4.80
CA ILE A 30 -2.41 16.86 4.88
C ILE A 30 -2.85 18.29 4.50
N ALA A 31 -3.61 18.44 3.41
CA ALA A 31 -4.10 19.75 3.01
C ALA A 31 -4.97 20.39 4.09
N ASN A 32 -5.96 19.67 4.61
CA ASN A 32 -6.85 20.17 5.66
C ASN A 32 -6.07 20.48 6.95
N GLY A 33 -5.14 19.61 7.36
CA GLY A 33 -4.31 19.87 8.55
C GLY A 33 -3.44 21.12 8.43
N ILE A 34 -2.94 21.46 7.23
CA ILE A 34 -2.19 22.69 7.01
C ILE A 34 -3.10 23.92 7.08
N TYR A 35 -4.32 23.84 6.53
CA TYR A 35 -5.30 24.91 6.66
C TYR A 35 -5.72 25.13 8.11
N ASP A 36 -5.97 24.07 8.86
CA ASP A 36 -6.32 24.15 10.28
C ASP A 36 -5.18 24.75 11.11
N ALA A 37 -3.93 24.37 10.80
CA ALA A 37 -2.75 24.99 11.43
C ALA A 37 -2.64 26.47 11.10
N ALA A 38 -2.95 26.89 9.88
CA ALA A 38 -2.98 28.30 9.49
C ALA A 38 -4.05 29.07 10.28
N TYR A 39 -5.27 28.54 10.41
CA TYR A 39 -6.32 29.16 11.20
C TYR A 39 -6.00 29.22 12.69
N ASN A 40 -5.42 28.17 13.26
CA ASN A 40 -4.97 28.20 14.66
C ASN A 40 -3.87 29.24 14.88
N GLY A 41 -2.94 29.38 13.92
CA GLY A 41 -1.93 30.44 13.92
C GLY A 41 -2.56 31.84 13.87
N MET A 42 -3.54 32.04 13.00
CA MET A 42 -4.30 33.31 12.93
C MET A 42 -5.03 33.58 14.24
N GLN A 43 -5.68 32.59 14.85
CA GLN A 43 -6.36 32.75 16.12
C GLN A 43 -5.39 33.20 17.23
N ALA A 44 -4.23 32.54 17.34
CA ALA A 44 -3.19 32.96 18.29
C ALA A 44 -2.70 34.39 18.02
N THR A 45 -2.51 34.74 16.75
CA THR A 45 -2.14 36.11 16.34
C THR A 45 -3.24 37.12 16.67
N THR A 46 -4.54 36.76 16.57
CA THR A 46 -5.65 37.65 17.00
C THR A 46 -5.55 38.00 18.45
N PHE A 47 -5.26 37.04 19.34
CA PHE A 47 -5.06 37.29 20.77
C PHE A 47 -3.87 38.22 20.98
N ALA A 48 -2.74 37.96 20.31
CA ALA A 48 -1.55 38.81 20.42
C ALA A 48 -1.82 40.26 19.96
N VAL A 49 -2.54 40.44 18.85
CA VAL A 49 -2.94 41.75 18.32
C VAL A 49 -3.81 42.47 19.35
N ARG A 50 -4.80 41.77 19.92
CA ARG A 50 -5.67 42.33 20.95
C ARG A 50 -4.87 42.76 22.21
N ASP A 51 -4.02 41.88 22.72
CA ASP A 51 -3.19 42.19 23.90
C ASP A 51 -2.29 43.41 23.67
N ILE A 52 -1.66 43.54 22.49
CA ILE A 52 -0.83 44.68 22.12
C ILE A 52 -1.64 46.01 22.15
N PHE A 53 -2.91 45.95 21.72
CA PHE A 53 -3.75 47.16 21.73
C PHE A 53 -4.43 47.43 23.05
N GLU A 54 -4.59 46.44 23.92
CA GLU A 54 -5.29 46.56 25.21
C GLU A 54 -4.33 46.68 26.40
N GLU A 55 -3.15 46.04 26.37
CA GLU A 55 -2.22 46.01 27.51
C GLU A 55 -1.70 47.42 27.89
N GLY A 56 -1.97 47.81 29.12
CA GLY A 56 -1.56 49.10 29.68
C GLY A 56 -2.25 50.34 29.07
N LYS A 57 -3.35 50.14 28.30
CA LYS A 57 -4.06 51.22 27.62
C LYS A 57 -5.52 51.23 28.06
N ASN A 58 -5.81 52.09 29.02
CA ASN A 58 -7.17 52.26 29.55
C ASN A 58 -8.00 53.19 28.65
N GLY A 59 -9.28 52.87 28.52
CA GLY A 59 -10.26 53.71 27.83
C GLY A 59 -10.90 53.03 26.62
N ALA A 60 -12.06 53.49 26.26
CA ALA A 60 -12.84 52.94 25.16
C ALA A 60 -12.21 53.17 23.78
N TYR A 61 -12.52 52.31 22.83
CA TYR A 61 -12.22 52.60 21.43
C TYR A 61 -13.14 53.71 20.93
N HIS A 62 -12.59 54.70 20.22
CA HIS A 62 -13.38 55.80 19.66
C HIS A 62 -12.73 56.35 18.39
N ILE A 63 -13.54 57.05 17.58
CA ILE A 63 -13.07 57.81 16.43
C ILE A 63 -12.99 59.27 16.80
N ASP A 64 -11.89 59.93 16.51
CA ASP A 64 -11.71 61.37 16.73
C ASP A 64 -12.33 62.22 15.61
N GLU A 65 -12.26 63.56 15.76
CA GLU A 65 -12.80 64.51 14.76
C GLU A 65 -12.11 64.42 13.41
N GLN A 66 -10.91 63.86 13.35
CA GLN A 66 -10.14 63.61 12.11
C GLN A 66 -10.45 62.25 11.50
N GLY A 67 -11.29 61.43 12.10
CA GLY A 67 -11.65 60.09 11.61
C GLY A 67 -10.63 59.02 11.97
N MET A 68 -9.74 59.28 12.91
CA MET A 68 -8.71 58.30 13.37
C MET A 68 -9.27 57.47 14.51
N LEU A 69 -8.97 56.17 14.49
CA LEU A 69 -9.32 55.21 15.55
C LEU A 69 -8.30 55.28 16.67
N TRP A 70 -8.78 55.47 17.89
CA TRP A 70 -7.99 55.52 19.10
C TRP A 70 -8.43 54.44 20.09
N LYS A 71 -7.48 53.99 20.93
CA LYS A 71 -7.72 53.22 22.16
C LYS A 71 -7.39 54.10 23.33
N GLY A 72 -8.42 54.53 24.09
CA GLY A 72 -8.26 55.60 25.08
C GLY A 72 -7.63 56.83 24.44
N ASP A 73 -6.94 57.65 25.27
CA ASP A 73 -6.29 58.87 24.81
C ASP A 73 -4.80 58.65 24.47
N THR A 74 -4.31 57.38 24.50
CA THR A 74 -2.88 57.08 24.44
C THR A 74 -2.42 56.37 23.17
N LEU A 75 -3.26 55.60 22.55
CA LEU A 75 -2.88 54.85 21.37
C LEU A 75 -3.71 55.20 20.11
N ASN A 76 -3.08 55.86 19.16
CA ASN A 76 -3.67 56.03 17.84
C ASN A 76 -3.49 54.72 17.00
N ILE A 77 -4.57 53.92 16.92
CA ILE A 77 -4.56 52.66 16.17
C ILE A 77 -4.38 52.90 14.67
N SER A 78 -5.00 53.94 14.11
CA SER A 78 -4.88 54.30 12.71
C SER A 78 -3.44 54.53 12.24
N GLN A 79 -2.57 54.93 13.14
CA GLN A 79 -1.16 55.19 12.90
C GLN A 79 -0.21 54.08 13.36
N ALA A 80 -0.73 53.01 13.97
CA ALA A 80 0.05 51.89 14.51
C ALA A 80 0.56 50.93 13.41
N THR A 81 1.02 51.47 12.27
CA THR A 81 1.49 50.69 11.11
C THR A 81 2.70 49.81 11.42
N ASN A 82 3.60 50.30 12.29
CA ASN A 82 4.77 49.55 12.75
C ASN A 82 4.39 48.21 13.44
N ILE A 83 3.27 48.20 14.17
CA ILE A 83 2.79 46.99 14.87
C ILE A 83 2.34 45.94 13.85
N VAL A 84 1.47 46.30 12.91
CA VAL A 84 0.93 45.35 11.92
C VAL A 84 2.01 44.90 10.93
N ASP A 85 2.97 45.77 10.62
CA ASP A 85 4.11 45.40 9.76
C ASP A 85 5.06 44.42 10.47
N HIS A 86 5.37 44.69 11.76
CA HIS A 86 6.20 43.78 12.53
C HIS A 86 5.56 42.36 12.67
N ILE A 87 4.24 42.30 12.86
CA ILE A 87 3.52 41.03 12.90
C ILE A 87 3.61 40.33 11.55
N LYS A 88 3.39 41.06 10.44
CA LYS A 88 3.53 40.51 9.09
C LYS A 88 4.94 40.00 8.83
N GLU A 89 5.98 40.75 9.15
CA GLU A 89 7.38 40.36 8.96
C GLU A 89 7.76 39.10 9.77
N SER A 90 7.27 39.02 11.02
CA SER A 90 7.62 37.94 11.93
C SER A 90 6.82 36.65 11.69
N SER A 91 5.54 36.76 11.30
CA SER A 91 4.62 35.62 11.16
C SER A 91 4.24 35.28 9.73
N GLY A 92 4.44 36.20 8.77
CA GLY A 92 3.92 36.09 7.42
C GLY A 92 2.39 36.26 7.29
N ILE A 93 1.74 36.75 8.36
CA ILE A 93 0.30 36.98 8.44
C ILE A 93 0.01 38.45 8.27
N ASP A 94 -0.78 38.82 7.28
CA ASP A 94 -1.31 40.18 7.14
C ASP A 94 -2.33 40.48 8.21
N VAL A 95 -2.26 41.65 8.79
CA VAL A 95 -3.16 42.16 9.85
C VAL A 95 -3.93 43.37 9.36
N THR A 96 -5.21 43.39 9.64
CA THR A 96 -6.08 44.56 9.36
C THR A 96 -7.04 44.78 10.51
N ILE A 97 -7.21 46.03 10.90
CA ILE A 97 -8.22 46.47 11.88
C ILE A 97 -9.32 47.23 11.13
N PHE A 98 -10.55 46.82 11.37
CA PHE A 98 -11.74 47.48 10.86
C PHE A 98 -12.48 48.21 12.01
N TRP A 99 -13.02 49.36 11.68
CA TRP A 99 -14.05 50.02 12.50
C TRP A 99 -15.41 49.84 11.76
N GLY A 100 -16.34 49.18 12.41
CA GLY A 100 -17.45 48.61 11.68
C GLY A 100 -17.00 47.75 10.49
N ASP A 101 -17.47 48.06 9.31
CA ASP A 101 -17.11 47.39 8.04
C ASP A 101 -15.92 48.03 7.31
N THR A 102 -15.38 49.13 7.83
CA THR A 102 -14.38 49.98 7.14
C THR A 102 -12.99 49.72 7.65
N ARG A 103 -12.05 49.47 6.74
CA ARG A 103 -10.64 49.19 7.02
C ARG A 103 -9.90 50.44 7.44
N ILE A 104 -9.42 50.50 8.68
CA ILE A 104 -8.72 51.65 9.25
C ILE A 104 -7.22 51.48 9.25
N LEU A 105 -6.72 50.30 9.60
CA LEU A 105 -5.29 49.97 9.65
C LEU A 105 -5.07 48.65 8.93
N THR A 106 -3.99 48.56 8.15
CA THR A 106 -3.65 47.28 7.46
C THR A 106 -2.17 47.19 7.15
N SER A 107 -1.62 45.98 7.17
CA SER A 107 -0.30 45.65 6.64
C SER A 107 -0.32 45.35 5.12
N ILE A 108 -1.52 45.25 4.51
CA ILE A 108 -1.68 44.97 3.09
C ILE A 108 -1.40 46.23 2.28
N VAL A 109 -0.43 46.15 1.36
CA VAL A 109 -0.06 47.24 0.45
C VAL A 109 -0.25 46.80 -0.99
N ASP A 110 -0.57 47.76 -1.87
CA ASP A 110 -0.57 47.55 -3.33
C ASP A 110 0.86 47.47 -3.90
N GLU A 111 0.95 47.26 -5.22
CA GLU A 111 2.24 47.21 -5.94
C GLU A 111 3.06 48.52 -5.85
N ARG A 112 2.41 49.65 -5.48
CA ARG A 112 3.02 50.97 -5.30
C ARG A 112 3.40 51.27 -3.86
N GLY A 113 3.11 50.32 -2.93
CA GLY A 113 3.36 50.49 -1.49
C GLY A 113 2.27 51.24 -0.74
N ASN A 114 1.11 51.57 -1.37
CA ASN A 114 0.01 52.23 -0.68
C ASN A 114 -0.82 51.23 0.13
N ARG A 115 -1.14 51.58 1.36
CA ARG A 115 -2.01 50.74 2.21
C ARG A 115 -3.47 50.82 1.73
N GLN A 116 -4.15 49.70 1.77
CA GLN A 116 -5.54 49.56 1.35
C GLN A 116 -6.49 49.97 2.51
N ILE A 117 -6.44 51.26 2.92
CA ILE A 117 -7.34 51.81 3.96
C ILE A 117 -8.64 52.36 3.32
N ASN A 118 -9.66 52.61 4.14
CA ASN A 118 -11.00 53.13 3.76
C ASN A 118 -11.76 52.23 2.76
N THR A 119 -11.38 50.96 2.60
CA THR A 119 -12.13 49.98 1.86
C THR A 119 -13.07 49.22 2.79
N LYS A 120 -14.18 48.71 2.25
CA LYS A 120 -15.18 47.98 3.03
C LYS A 120 -14.99 46.47 2.91
N ALA A 121 -15.33 45.78 4.00
CA ALA A 121 -15.53 44.33 3.97
C ALA A 121 -16.74 43.97 3.11
N SER A 122 -16.83 42.71 2.65
CA SER A 122 -18.04 42.24 1.94
C SER A 122 -19.27 42.21 2.88
N ALA A 123 -20.44 42.29 2.29
CA ALA A 123 -21.71 42.23 3.05
C ALA A 123 -21.83 40.94 3.87
N GLU A 124 -21.38 39.82 3.33
CA GLU A 124 -21.37 38.51 4.02
C GLU A 124 -20.47 38.53 5.26
N VAL A 125 -19.29 39.10 5.16
CA VAL A 125 -18.35 39.22 6.31
C VAL A 125 -18.95 40.14 7.37
N ALA A 126 -19.52 41.29 6.96
CA ALA A 126 -20.15 42.24 7.87
C ALA A 126 -21.33 41.62 8.63
N GLU A 127 -22.18 40.88 7.96
CA GLU A 127 -23.34 40.19 8.58
C GLU A 127 -22.85 39.15 9.61
N ARG A 128 -21.95 38.24 9.23
CA ARG A 128 -21.48 37.17 10.09
C ARG A 128 -20.70 37.67 11.30
N VAL A 129 -19.78 38.63 11.08
CA VAL A 129 -18.86 39.06 12.12
C VAL A 129 -19.44 40.18 12.97
N LEU A 130 -20.06 41.23 12.33
CA LEU A 130 -20.52 42.40 13.07
C LEU A 130 -21.93 42.22 13.65
N GLN A 131 -22.82 41.51 12.94
CA GLN A 131 -24.18 41.31 13.41
C GLN A 131 -24.32 40.06 14.26
N ASN A 132 -23.75 38.94 13.81
CA ASN A 132 -23.87 37.63 14.48
C ASN A 132 -22.79 37.39 15.54
N GLY A 133 -21.70 38.16 15.54
CA GLY A 133 -20.56 37.95 16.44
C GLY A 133 -19.75 36.69 16.18
N GLU A 134 -19.85 36.13 14.98
CA GLU A 134 -19.16 34.90 14.61
C GLU A 134 -17.72 35.19 14.17
N THR A 135 -16.78 34.26 14.45
CA THR A 135 -15.50 34.24 13.75
C THR A 135 -15.71 33.63 12.37
N TYR A 136 -15.36 34.37 11.31
CA TYR A 136 -15.53 33.93 9.93
C TYR A 136 -14.20 33.53 9.31
N HIS A 137 -14.15 32.34 8.73
CA HIS A 137 -12.99 31.82 8.00
C HIS A 137 -13.33 31.56 6.54
N ASP A 138 -12.43 31.97 5.64
CA ASP A 138 -12.53 31.63 4.22
C ASP A 138 -11.14 31.31 3.63
N ARG A 139 -11.12 30.42 2.63
CA ARG A 139 -9.89 29.97 1.96
C ARG A 139 -9.65 30.65 0.63
N ASN A 140 -10.56 31.51 0.17
CA ASN A 140 -10.56 31.97 -1.22
C ASN A 140 -10.98 33.44 -1.40
N ILE A 141 -10.73 34.29 -0.41
CA ILE A 141 -10.99 35.73 -0.53
C ILE A 141 -9.91 36.35 -1.44
N GLU A 142 -10.36 37.14 -2.42
CA GLU A 142 -9.47 37.85 -3.32
C GLU A 142 -9.23 39.28 -2.79
N ILE A 143 -7.95 39.63 -2.61
CA ILE A 143 -7.51 40.95 -2.18
C ILE A 143 -6.40 41.38 -3.13
N LEU A 144 -6.58 42.50 -3.83
CA LEU A 144 -5.63 43.02 -4.82
C LEU A 144 -5.22 41.99 -5.90
N GLY A 145 -6.17 41.17 -6.38
CA GLY A 145 -5.91 40.13 -7.37
C GLY A 145 -5.17 38.91 -6.83
N GLN A 146 -4.90 38.86 -5.53
CA GLN A 146 -4.25 37.75 -4.87
C GLN A 146 -5.24 37.01 -3.95
N ARG A 147 -5.27 35.67 -3.98
CA ARG A 147 -6.11 34.87 -3.09
C ARG A 147 -5.48 34.73 -1.71
N TYR A 148 -6.32 34.89 -0.70
CA TYR A 148 -5.97 34.80 0.71
C TYR A 148 -6.78 33.72 1.42
N ILE A 149 -6.15 33.11 2.39
CA ILE A 149 -6.81 32.38 3.49
C ILE A 149 -6.97 33.37 4.61
N VAL A 150 -8.19 33.55 5.08
CA VAL A 150 -8.52 34.64 5.99
C VAL A 150 -9.28 34.20 7.23
N SER A 151 -9.12 34.97 8.28
CA SER A 151 -9.92 34.89 9.51
C SER A 151 -10.35 36.29 9.90
N TYR A 152 -11.64 36.49 10.07
CA TYR A 152 -12.22 37.72 10.64
C TYR A 152 -12.77 37.38 12.03
N THR A 153 -12.38 38.17 13.04
CA THR A 153 -12.82 37.98 14.42
C THR A 153 -13.42 39.29 14.92
N PRO A 154 -14.57 39.28 15.61
CA PRO A 154 -15.17 40.51 16.14
C PRO A 154 -14.26 41.20 17.14
N LEU A 155 -14.19 42.51 17.04
CA LEU A 155 -13.55 43.42 18.01
C LEU A 155 -14.63 44.04 18.87
N TYR A 156 -14.51 43.82 20.17
CA TYR A 156 -15.47 44.30 21.16
C TYR A 156 -14.99 45.60 21.81
N GLN A 157 -15.94 46.45 22.24
CA GLN A 157 -15.68 47.60 23.05
C GLN A 157 -15.19 47.16 24.45
N GLU A 158 -14.34 47.95 25.06
CA GLU A 158 -13.82 47.66 26.38
C GLU A 158 -14.95 47.48 27.42
N ASN A 159 -14.88 46.38 28.17
CA ASN A 159 -15.87 45.99 29.18
C ASN A 159 -17.33 45.92 28.70
N SER A 160 -17.53 45.67 27.41
CA SER A 160 -18.83 45.60 26.78
C SER A 160 -18.92 44.41 25.83
N SER A 161 -20.14 43.93 25.53
CA SER A 161 -20.41 42.97 24.46
C SER A 161 -20.70 43.64 23.12
N GLU A 162 -20.56 44.97 23.03
CA GLU A 162 -20.77 45.71 21.79
C GLU A 162 -19.65 45.45 20.79
N ILE A 163 -19.99 45.01 19.57
CA ILE A 163 -19.05 44.82 18.49
C ILE A 163 -18.84 46.12 17.77
N ILE A 164 -17.65 46.69 17.86
CA ILE A 164 -17.27 47.96 17.24
C ILE A 164 -16.55 47.84 15.92
N GLY A 165 -16.10 46.63 15.59
CA GLY A 165 -15.35 46.36 14.37
C GLY A 165 -14.89 44.91 14.31
N MET A 166 -13.83 44.67 13.57
CA MET A 166 -13.26 43.32 13.44
C MET A 166 -11.75 43.37 13.18
N ILE A 167 -11.09 42.28 13.60
CA ILE A 167 -9.68 42.02 13.31
C ILE A 167 -9.66 41.01 12.16
N PHE A 168 -9.02 41.39 11.07
CA PHE A 168 -8.72 40.50 9.95
C PHE A 168 -7.29 40.02 10.03
N LEU A 169 -7.12 38.74 9.84
CA LEU A 169 -5.83 38.10 9.61
C LEU A 169 -5.88 37.32 8.30
N GLY A 170 -4.82 37.46 7.51
CA GLY A 170 -4.79 36.81 6.20
C GLY A 170 -3.39 36.34 5.82
N THR A 171 -3.33 35.21 5.16
CA THR A 171 -2.10 34.69 4.55
C THR A 171 -2.34 34.43 3.06
N PRO A 172 -1.43 34.87 2.19
CA PRO A 172 -1.55 34.56 0.75
C PRO A 172 -1.66 33.04 0.54
N GLN A 173 -2.71 32.61 -0.17
CA GLN A 173 -2.97 31.19 -0.45
C GLN A 173 -1.78 30.53 -1.16
N GLN A 174 -1.03 31.31 -1.94
CA GLN A 174 0.15 30.82 -2.65
C GLN A 174 1.19 30.23 -1.68
N THR A 175 1.45 30.91 -0.55
CA THR A 175 2.39 30.44 0.48
C THR A 175 2.01 29.06 1.01
N VAL A 176 0.74 28.88 1.36
CA VAL A 176 0.21 27.61 1.86
C VAL A 176 0.18 26.54 0.77
N SER A 177 -0.19 26.91 -0.45
CA SER A 177 -0.27 25.97 -1.57
C SER A 177 1.10 25.42 -1.99
N VAL A 178 2.16 26.22 -1.89
CA VAL A 178 3.55 25.78 -2.14
C VAL A 178 3.97 24.71 -1.14
N ILE A 179 3.65 24.92 0.14
CA ILE A 179 3.94 23.94 1.21
C ILE A 179 3.19 22.63 0.94
N ILE A 180 1.89 22.72 0.65
CA ILE A 180 1.05 21.55 0.33
C ILE A 180 1.60 20.79 -0.88
N LYS A 181 1.96 21.49 -1.98
CA LYS A 181 2.54 20.88 -3.18
C LYS A 181 3.87 20.18 -2.88
N LYS A 182 4.73 20.81 -2.09
CA LYS A 182 6.03 20.24 -1.69
C LYS A 182 5.84 18.94 -0.90
N ILE A 183 4.99 18.95 0.11
CA ILE A 183 4.71 17.77 0.96
C ILE A 183 4.05 16.66 0.13
N ARG A 184 3.05 16.98 -0.70
CA ARG A 184 2.42 16.01 -1.61
C ARG A 184 3.43 15.37 -2.55
N GLY A 185 4.36 16.16 -3.13
CA GLY A 185 5.42 15.65 -4.00
C GLY A 185 6.37 14.68 -3.29
N GLN A 186 6.80 15.01 -2.07
CA GLN A 186 7.62 14.13 -1.24
C GLN A 186 6.89 12.83 -0.89
N PHE A 187 5.60 12.93 -0.53
CA PHE A 187 4.78 11.78 -0.19
C PHE A 187 4.58 10.84 -1.39
N LEU A 188 4.33 11.40 -2.57
CA LEU A 188 4.23 10.65 -3.83
C LEU A 188 5.54 9.93 -4.16
N LEU A 189 6.68 10.57 -3.97
CA LEU A 189 7.99 9.96 -4.19
C LEU A 189 8.22 8.77 -3.24
N ILE A 190 7.88 8.92 -1.95
CA ILE A 190 8.00 7.83 -0.96
C ILE A 190 7.13 6.63 -1.36
N ILE A 191 5.87 6.88 -1.77
CA ILE A 191 4.96 5.82 -2.21
C ILE A 191 5.51 5.12 -3.46
N LEU A 192 6.05 5.87 -4.43
CA LEU A 192 6.65 5.32 -5.64
C LEU A 192 7.85 4.42 -5.32
N CYS A 193 8.75 4.88 -4.44
CA CYS A 193 9.90 4.08 -3.98
C CYS A 193 9.46 2.78 -3.28
N MET A 194 8.46 2.86 -2.39
CA MET A 194 7.90 1.69 -1.72
C MET A 194 7.28 0.70 -2.72
N LEU A 195 6.57 1.19 -3.72
CA LEU A 195 5.94 0.37 -4.76
C LEU A 195 6.98 -0.35 -5.60
N VAL A 196 8.07 0.33 -5.99
CA VAL A 196 9.21 -0.28 -6.70
C VAL A 196 9.85 -1.36 -5.83
N LEU A 197 10.11 -1.08 -4.55
CA LEU A 197 10.71 -2.04 -3.62
C LEU A 197 9.85 -3.31 -3.48
N VAL A 198 8.53 -3.14 -3.27
CA VAL A 198 7.59 -4.27 -3.16
C VAL A 198 7.55 -5.06 -4.46
N THR A 199 7.51 -4.38 -5.61
CA THR A 199 7.49 -5.04 -6.93
C THR A 199 8.75 -5.86 -7.17
N VAL A 200 9.92 -5.32 -6.87
CA VAL A 200 11.21 -6.02 -7.05
C VAL A 200 11.30 -7.23 -6.12
N THR A 201 10.95 -7.06 -4.85
CA THR A 201 10.98 -8.19 -3.88
C THR A 201 9.99 -9.28 -4.25
N ALA A 202 8.76 -8.93 -4.62
CA ALA A 202 7.76 -9.89 -5.10
C ALA A 202 8.23 -10.62 -6.36
N TYR A 203 8.81 -9.91 -7.33
CA TYR A 203 9.34 -10.51 -8.54
C TYR A 203 10.45 -11.53 -8.25
N ILE A 204 11.38 -11.21 -7.36
CA ILE A 204 12.47 -12.11 -6.96
C ILE A 204 11.91 -13.38 -6.28
N LEU A 205 11.00 -13.21 -5.31
CA LEU A 205 10.40 -14.32 -4.57
C LEU A 205 9.60 -15.24 -5.50
N ILE A 206 8.70 -14.69 -6.31
CA ILE A 206 7.88 -15.45 -7.24
C ILE A 206 8.76 -16.17 -8.27
N SER A 207 9.82 -15.53 -8.76
CA SER A 207 10.74 -16.15 -9.71
C SER A 207 11.47 -17.36 -9.11
N ARG A 208 11.88 -17.28 -7.84
CA ARG A 208 12.53 -18.40 -7.12
C ARG A 208 11.55 -19.56 -6.86
N ILE A 209 10.30 -19.26 -6.50
CA ILE A 209 9.27 -20.27 -6.27
C ILE A 209 8.92 -20.99 -7.57
N VAL A 210 8.63 -20.26 -8.64
CA VAL A 210 8.25 -20.83 -9.94
C VAL A 210 9.39 -21.65 -10.55
N ALA A 211 10.64 -21.19 -10.43
CA ALA A 211 11.81 -21.95 -10.90
C ALA A 211 12.00 -23.28 -10.14
N ALA A 212 11.79 -23.28 -8.82
CA ALA A 212 11.88 -24.49 -8.01
C ALA A 212 10.72 -25.47 -8.30
N LEU A 213 9.49 -24.95 -8.49
CA LEU A 213 8.35 -25.77 -8.88
C LEU A 213 8.56 -26.42 -10.26
N LYS A 214 9.10 -25.67 -11.23
CA LYS A 214 9.41 -26.20 -12.55
C LYS A 214 10.39 -27.36 -12.49
N LYS A 215 11.41 -27.27 -11.62
CA LYS A 215 12.36 -28.38 -11.41
C LYS A 215 11.71 -29.63 -10.82
N ASN A 216 10.79 -29.48 -9.87
CA ASN A 216 10.00 -30.61 -9.36
C ASN A 216 9.14 -31.26 -10.44
N MET A 217 8.52 -30.44 -11.33
CA MET A 217 7.78 -30.97 -12.48
C MET A 217 8.65 -31.75 -13.46
N GLU A 218 9.86 -31.24 -13.77
CA GLU A 218 10.84 -31.92 -14.63
C GLU A 218 11.27 -33.29 -14.05
N LEU A 219 11.40 -33.39 -12.70
CA LEU A 219 11.67 -34.67 -12.03
C LEU A 219 10.50 -35.64 -12.18
N LEU A 220 9.26 -35.18 -11.99
CA LEU A 220 8.05 -36.00 -12.17
C LEU A 220 7.90 -36.47 -13.61
N ASP A 221 8.16 -35.61 -14.60
CA ASP A 221 8.12 -35.98 -16.03
C ASP A 221 9.17 -37.05 -16.34
N SER A 222 10.37 -37.00 -15.75
CA SER A 222 11.39 -38.02 -15.89
C SER A 222 10.94 -39.37 -15.32
N ILE A 223 10.31 -39.39 -14.15
CA ILE A 223 9.76 -40.60 -13.54
C ILE A 223 8.61 -41.17 -14.43
N ALA A 224 7.73 -40.30 -14.88
CA ALA A 224 6.60 -40.70 -15.73
C ALA A 224 7.05 -41.29 -17.09
N SER A 225 8.20 -40.87 -17.60
CA SER A 225 8.83 -41.44 -18.81
C SER A 225 9.63 -42.73 -18.55
N GLY A 226 9.59 -43.27 -17.32
CA GLY A 226 10.27 -44.50 -16.92
C GLY A 226 11.72 -44.33 -16.47
N ASN A 227 12.24 -43.10 -16.44
CA ASN A 227 13.60 -42.86 -15.95
C ASN A 227 13.58 -42.69 -14.43
N LEU A 228 13.91 -43.74 -13.69
CA LEU A 228 14.00 -43.77 -12.26
C LEU A 228 15.37 -43.33 -11.72
N GLN A 229 16.37 -43.10 -12.58
CA GLN A 229 17.71 -42.65 -12.20
C GLN A 229 17.78 -41.12 -12.12
N ILE A 230 16.88 -40.51 -11.33
CA ILE A 230 16.82 -39.07 -11.16
C ILE A 230 17.86 -38.57 -10.16
N LYS A 231 18.45 -37.38 -10.47
CA LYS A 231 19.37 -36.69 -9.54
C LYS A 231 18.68 -35.42 -9.05
N VAL A 232 18.19 -35.43 -7.81
CA VAL A 232 17.62 -34.23 -7.19
C VAL A 232 18.71 -33.32 -6.70
N GLN A 233 18.66 -32.03 -7.06
CA GLN A 233 19.65 -31.06 -6.63
C GLN A 233 19.62 -30.88 -5.10
N PRO A 234 20.81 -30.91 -4.41
CA PRO A 234 20.85 -30.75 -2.96
C PRO A 234 20.19 -29.44 -2.44
N LYS A 235 20.22 -28.38 -3.26
CA LYS A 235 19.56 -27.10 -2.94
C LYS A 235 18.04 -27.23 -2.85
N LEU A 236 17.43 -28.15 -3.58
CA LEU A 236 15.99 -28.37 -3.58
C LEU A 236 15.56 -29.14 -2.31
N ILE A 237 16.31 -30.15 -1.94
CA ILE A 237 16.07 -31.00 -0.75
C ILE A 237 16.29 -30.21 0.57
N LYS A 238 17.27 -29.31 0.59
CA LYS A 238 17.62 -28.48 1.77
C LYS A 238 16.61 -27.34 2.04
N ARG A 239 15.64 -27.13 1.15
CA ARG A 239 14.57 -26.16 1.41
C ARG A 239 13.71 -26.60 2.61
N ARG A 240 13.26 -25.62 3.38
CA ARG A 240 12.45 -25.83 4.59
C ARG A 240 10.99 -25.40 4.37
N ASP A 241 10.53 -25.42 3.10
CA ASP A 241 9.18 -25.05 2.67
C ASP A 241 8.52 -26.22 1.94
N GLU A 242 7.25 -26.04 1.54
CA GLU A 242 6.42 -27.03 0.87
C GLU A 242 7.04 -27.52 -0.46
N ILE A 243 7.83 -26.67 -1.11
CA ILE A 243 8.58 -27.04 -2.34
C ILE A 243 9.70 -28.04 -2.04
N GLY A 244 10.37 -27.87 -0.88
CA GLY A 244 11.37 -28.83 -0.42
C GLY A 244 10.75 -30.15 0.01
N ASP A 245 9.61 -30.10 0.66
CA ASP A 245 8.89 -31.32 1.08
C ASP A 245 8.34 -32.08 -0.12
N LEU A 246 7.88 -31.38 -1.16
CA LEU A 246 7.52 -31.98 -2.44
C LEU A 246 8.72 -32.74 -3.06
N ALA A 247 9.91 -32.13 -3.09
CA ALA A 247 11.11 -32.78 -3.62
C ALA A 247 11.50 -34.05 -2.85
N LYS A 248 11.39 -34.05 -1.50
CA LYS A 248 11.62 -35.23 -0.65
C LYS A 248 10.59 -36.32 -0.93
N ASN A 249 9.31 -35.97 -1.12
CA ASN A 249 8.29 -36.95 -1.43
C ASN A 249 8.47 -37.55 -2.83
N ILE A 250 8.96 -36.79 -3.82
CA ILE A 250 9.36 -37.31 -5.14
C ILE A 250 10.47 -38.35 -5.00
N LEU A 251 11.49 -38.10 -4.17
CA LEU A 251 12.53 -39.08 -3.89
C LEU A 251 11.97 -40.37 -3.29
N LYS A 252 11.13 -40.26 -2.24
CA LYS A 252 10.51 -41.44 -1.64
C LYS A 252 9.67 -42.25 -2.63
N LEU A 253 8.95 -41.56 -3.51
CA LEU A 253 8.19 -42.21 -4.58
C LEU A 253 9.13 -42.96 -5.55
N THR A 254 10.25 -42.33 -5.92
CA THR A 254 11.24 -42.96 -6.79
C THR A 254 11.84 -44.22 -6.17
N ASP A 255 12.23 -44.16 -4.88
CA ASP A 255 12.76 -45.30 -4.16
C ASP A 255 11.76 -46.45 -4.08
N ALA A 256 10.49 -46.15 -3.82
CA ALA A 256 9.44 -47.15 -3.80
C ALA A 256 9.24 -47.80 -5.17
N LEU A 257 9.22 -47.00 -6.26
CA LEU A 257 9.12 -47.52 -7.64
C LEU A 257 10.32 -48.40 -8.01
N CYS A 258 11.55 -47.98 -7.66
CA CYS A 258 12.75 -48.77 -7.86
C CYS A 258 12.66 -50.13 -7.16
N SER A 259 12.18 -50.14 -5.89
CA SER A 259 11.97 -51.39 -5.14
C SER A 259 10.92 -52.32 -5.81
N ILE A 260 9.85 -51.76 -6.30
CA ILE A 260 8.82 -52.55 -7.04
C ILE A 260 9.42 -53.17 -8.32
N VAL A 261 10.12 -52.37 -9.12
CA VAL A 261 10.76 -52.84 -10.36
C VAL A 261 11.80 -53.93 -10.06
N PHE A 262 12.58 -53.73 -9.01
CA PHE A 262 13.57 -54.74 -8.59
C PHE A 262 12.87 -56.04 -8.17
N ASN A 263 11.83 -56.00 -7.36
CA ASN A 263 11.07 -57.18 -6.94
C ASN A 263 10.39 -57.89 -8.13
N ILE A 264 9.85 -57.17 -9.10
CA ILE A 264 9.29 -57.76 -10.32
C ILE A 264 10.37 -58.49 -11.10
N ARG A 265 11.56 -57.88 -11.24
CA ARG A 265 12.67 -58.52 -11.94
C ARG A 265 13.10 -59.82 -11.27
N VAL A 266 13.31 -59.81 -9.93
CA VAL A 266 13.67 -61.00 -9.17
C VAL A 266 12.60 -62.10 -9.32
N LYS A 267 11.32 -61.73 -9.21
CA LYS A 267 10.23 -62.70 -9.41
C LYS A 267 10.12 -63.22 -10.81
N SER A 268 10.41 -62.40 -11.83
CA SER A 268 10.43 -62.81 -13.23
C SER A 268 11.61 -63.76 -13.53
N GLU A 269 12.78 -63.53 -12.95
CA GLU A 269 13.94 -64.43 -13.06
C GLU A 269 13.60 -65.80 -12.43
N ALA A 270 13.04 -65.84 -11.20
CA ALA A 270 12.60 -67.06 -10.53
C ALA A 270 11.54 -67.83 -11.36
N LEU A 271 10.55 -67.10 -11.92
CA LEU A 271 9.53 -67.70 -12.77
C LEU A 271 10.10 -68.31 -14.05
N SER A 272 11.16 -67.70 -14.60
CA SER A 272 11.89 -68.27 -15.80
C SER A 272 12.61 -69.56 -15.44
N GLU A 273 13.24 -69.63 -14.24
CA GLU A 273 13.84 -70.88 -13.72
C GLU A 273 12.81 -71.98 -13.51
N ASP A 274 11.69 -71.67 -12.84
CA ASP A 274 10.57 -72.59 -12.62
C ASP A 274 10.03 -73.13 -13.97
N THR A 275 9.91 -72.25 -14.98
CA THR A 275 9.44 -72.66 -16.33
C THR A 275 10.40 -73.64 -17.01
N ASN A 276 11.72 -73.40 -16.91
CA ASN A 276 12.73 -74.30 -17.45
C ASN A 276 12.71 -75.66 -16.73
N GLU A 277 12.44 -75.67 -15.42
CA GLU A 277 12.31 -76.96 -14.70
C GLU A 277 11.06 -77.71 -15.07
N ILE A 278 9.88 -77.02 -15.28
CA ILE A 278 8.67 -77.63 -15.80
C ILE A 278 8.87 -78.22 -17.17
N GLU A 279 9.59 -77.56 -18.07
CA GLU A 279 9.94 -78.08 -19.41
C GLU A 279 10.74 -79.39 -19.30
N ARG A 280 11.77 -79.42 -18.40
CA ARG A 280 12.60 -80.64 -18.16
C ARG A 280 11.77 -81.78 -17.55
N ILE A 281 10.85 -81.48 -16.64
CA ILE A 281 9.95 -82.49 -16.04
C ILE A 281 9.00 -83.02 -17.16
N SER A 282 8.47 -82.16 -18.00
CA SER A 282 7.57 -82.51 -19.09
C SER A 282 8.28 -83.47 -20.06
N ASP A 283 9.52 -83.19 -20.45
CA ASP A 283 10.32 -84.05 -21.30
C ASP A 283 10.57 -85.40 -20.64
N ASN A 284 10.86 -85.48 -19.36
CA ASN A 284 11.01 -86.72 -18.61
C ASN A 284 9.70 -87.54 -18.59
N VAL A 285 8.59 -86.86 -18.32
CA VAL A 285 7.24 -87.54 -18.40
C VAL A 285 6.96 -88.07 -19.78
N TYR A 286 7.29 -87.33 -20.82
CA TYR A 286 7.15 -87.83 -22.23
C TYR A 286 7.96 -89.08 -22.47
N GLN A 287 9.23 -89.14 -22.05
CA GLN A 287 10.08 -90.31 -22.12
C GLN A 287 9.51 -91.54 -21.39
N VAL A 288 9.08 -91.31 -20.12
CA VAL A 288 8.44 -92.38 -19.32
C VAL A 288 7.17 -92.91 -20.02
N MET A 289 6.32 -92.03 -20.52
CA MET A 289 5.11 -92.40 -21.26
C MET A 289 5.39 -93.24 -22.51
N LYS A 290 6.49 -92.90 -23.24
CA LYS A 290 6.97 -93.66 -24.35
C LYS A 290 7.44 -95.07 -23.93
N GLU A 291 8.16 -95.22 -22.84
CA GLU A 291 8.59 -96.49 -22.27
C GLU A 291 7.39 -97.34 -21.86
N VAL A 292 6.42 -96.76 -21.15
CA VAL A 292 5.18 -97.41 -20.72
C VAL A 292 4.39 -97.88 -21.95
N ASN A 293 4.29 -97.08 -23.03
CA ASN A 293 3.61 -97.48 -24.25
C ASN A 293 4.29 -98.67 -24.92
N ASN A 294 5.64 -98.68 -25.02
CA ASN A 294 6.42 -99.77 -25.54
C ASN A 294 6.22 -101.09 -24.73
N ALA A 295 6.30 -100.99 -23.39
CA ALA A 295 6.06 -102.15 -22.52
C ALA A 295 4.63 -102.70 -22.62
N THR A 296 3.63 -101.82 -22.77
CA THR A 296 2.19 -102.18 -23.00
C THR A 296 2.05 -102.90 -24.33
N GLN A 297 2.78 -102.50 -25.35
CA GLN A 297 2.73 -103.12 -26.69
C GLN A 297 3.41 -104.50 -26.66
N GLU A 298 4.55 -104.66 -25.96
CA GLU A 298 5.24 -105.92 -25.70
C GLU A 298 4.37 -106.89 -24.93
N MET A 299 3.67 -106.41 -23.88
CA MET A 299 2.74 -107.20 -23.09
C MET A 299 1.55 -107.65 -23.95
N GLY A 300 1.02 -106.82 -24.87
CA GLY A 300 -0.05 -107.16 -25.83
C GLY A 300 0.39 -108.26 -26.75
N THR A 301 1.63 -108.17 -27.31
CA THR A 301 2.18 -109.23 -28.20
C THR A 301 2.42 -110.58 -27.45
N SER A 302 2.92 -110.47 -26.21
CA SER A 302 3.15 -111.66 -25.34
C SER A 302 1.82 -112.37 -25.00
N CYS A 303 0.76 -111.59 -24.68
CA CYS A 303 -0.56 -112.16 -24.46
C CYS A 303 -1.17 -112.85 -25.72
N THR A 304 -0.93 -112.31 -26.89
CA THR A 304 -1.39 -112.93 -28.16
C THR A 304 -0.64 -114.24 -28.42
N THR A 305 0.66 -114.23 -28.22
CA THR A 305 1.46 -115.49 -28.36
C THR A 305 1.07 -116.54 -27.33
N GLN A 306 0.81 -116.14 -26.06
CA GLN A 306 0.31 -117.05 -25.02
C GLN A 306 -1.08 -117.63 -25.34
N ALA A 307 -1.93 -116.87 -25.98
CA ALA A 307 -3.26 -117.35 -26.47
C ALA A 307 -3.17 -118.33 -27.65
N GLU A 308 -2.15 -118.17 -28.54
CA GLU A 308 -1.86 -119.08 -29.65
C GLU A 308 -1.26 -120.41 -29.14
N ASP A 309 -0.36 -120.34 -28.10
CA ASP A 309 0.21 -121.55 -27.54
C ASP A 309 -0.73 -122.42 -26.68
N ALA A 310 -1.90 -121.85 -26.25
CA ALA A 310 -2.90 -122.56 -25.42
C ALA A 310 -4.03 -123.19 -26.22
N ASN A 311 -4.03 -123.14 -27.54
CA ASN A 311 -4.95 -123.87 -28.47
C ASN A 311 -4.28 -125.03 -29.15
#